data_81402d998e7b501d2260d2ea49507880
#
_entry.id   81402d998e7b501d2260d2ea49507880
#
_cell.length_a   1.000
_cell.length_b   1.000
_cell.length_c   1.000
_cell.angle_alpha   90.00
_cell.angle_beta   90.00
_cell.angle_gamma   90.00
#
_symmetry.space_group_name_H-M   'P 1'
#
loop_
_entity.id
_entity.type
_entity.pdbx_description
1 polymer ?
#
loop_
_entity_poly.entity_id
_entity_poly.type
_entity_poly.pdbx_seq_one_letter_code
_entity_poly.pdbx_strand_id
1 'polypeptide(L)'
;PIQPRVSLRADERGQYYVLSVSANDRTGLLYAIAKILAEHQISLHTARINTLGERIEDVFLLDGHNLSKDSKIQVQLETEILDALAV
;
A
#
# COMPACT_ATOMS: atom_id res chain seq x y z
N PRO A 1 -1.85 -19.07 -10.04
CA PRO A 1 -2.31 -17.74 -9.66
C PRO A 1 -1.46 -17.15 -8.54
N ILE A 2 -1.26 -15.84 -8.60
CA ILE A 2 -0.46 -15.13 -7.62
C ILE A 2 -1.36 -14.74 -6.45
N GLN A 3 -0.92 -15.10 -5.25
CA GLN A 3 -1.65 -14.71 -4.05
C GLN A 3 -1.29 -13.26 -3.70
N PRO A 4 -2.28 -12.37 -3.58
CA PRO A 4 -1.98 -10.99 -3.23
C PRO A 4 -1.41 -10.88 -1.81
N ARG A 5 -0.49 -9.94 -1.63
CA ARG A 5 0.13 -9.66 -0.34
C ARG A 5 0.22 -8.18 -0.11
N VAL A 6 -0.01 -7.78 1.11
CA VAL A 6 0.15 -6.39 1.57
C VAL A 6 0.91 -6.42 2.87
N SER A 7 1.89 -5.54 3.00
CA SER A 7 2.65 -5.38 4.22
C SER A 7 2.78 -3.89 4.50
N LEU A 8 2.58 -3.49 5.74
CA LEU A 8 2.70 -2.10 6.16
C LEU A 8 3.56 -2.08 7.43
N ARG A 9 4.66 -1.32 7.39
CA ARG A 9 5.56 -1.24 8.54
C ARG A 9 6.19 0.14 8.62
N ALA A 10 6.52 0.57 9.82
CA ALA A 10 7.26 1.80 10.02
C ALA A 10 8.69 1.64 9.49
N ASP A 11 9.25 2.73 8.96
CA ASP A 11 10.67 2.72 8.61
C ASP A 11 11.51 2.83 9.90
N GLU A 12 12.83 2.73 9.76
CA GLU A 12 13.74 2.71 10.90
C GLU A 12 13.64 3.95 11.77
N ARG A 13 13.34 5.09 11.17
CA ARG A 13 13.24 6.37 11.89
C ARG A 13 11.83 6.69 12.36
N GLY A 14 10.85 5.91 11.93
CA GLY A 14 9.45 6.17 12.27
C GLY A 14 8.85 7.39 11.60
N GLN A 15 9.53 7.98 10.62
CA GLN A 15 9.02 9.14 9.89
C GLN A 15 8.05 8.73 8.78
N TYR A 16 8.30 7.58 8.19
CA TYR A 16 7.51 7.07 7.08
C TYR A 16 7.06 5.65 7.37
N TYR A 17 6.05 5.24 6.62
CA TYR A 17 5.62 3.83 6.60
C TYR A 17 5.89 3.27 5.22
N VAL A 18 6.32 2.02 5.19
CA VAL A 18 6.61 1.29 3.96
C VAL A 18 5.43 0.38 3.68
N LEU A 19 4.74 0.63 2.58
CA LEU A 19 3.66 -0.21 2.09
C LEU A 19 4.20 -1.03 0.93
N SER A 20 4.24 -2.34 1.11
CA SER A 20 4.67 -3.29 0.08
C SER A 20 3.46 -4.04 -0.43
N VAL A 21 3.31 -4.10 -1.74
CA VAL A 21 2.16 -4.71 -2.41
C VAL A 21 2.66 -5.68 -3.46
N SER A 22 2.13 -6.90 -3.43
CA SER A 22 2.41 -7.92 -4.44
C SER A 22 1.09 -8.50 -4.91
N ALA A 23 0.87 -8.49 -6.22
CA ALA A 23 -0.41 -8.94 -6.79
C ALA A 23 -0.26 -9.16 -8.29
N ASN A 24 -1.31 -9.70 -8.90
CA ASN A 24 -1.43 -9.71 -10.34
C ASN A 24 -1.59 -8.28 -10.85
N ASP A 25 -0.88 -7.97 -11.92
CA ASP A 25 -1.02 -6.67 -12.57
C ASP A 25 -2.40 -6.57 -13.22
N ARG A 26 -3.05 -5.42 -13.04
CA ARG A 26 -4.33 -5.14 -13.68
C ARG A 26 -4.53 -3.65 -13.84
N THR A 27 -5.34 -3.31 -14.83
CA THR A 27 -5.70 -1.92 -15.10
C THR A 27 -6.40 -1.31 -13.88
N GLY A 28 -5.98 -0.11 -13.49
CA GLY A 28 -6.60 0.62 -12.41
C GLY A 28 -6.12 0.28 -11.02
N LEU A 29 -5.17 -0.64 -10.88
CA LEU A 29 -4.69 -1.05 -9.55
C LEU A 29 -4.03 0.10 -8.80
N LEU A 30 -3.16 0.86 -9.46
CA LEU A 30 -2.51 2.01 -8.83
C LEU A 30 -3.53 3.07 -8.43
N TYR A 31 -4.54 3.28 -9.27
CA TYR A 31 -5.61 4.23 -8.95
C TYR A 31 -6.38 3.77 -7.70
N ALA A 32 -6.69 2.48 -7.61
CA ALA A 32 -7.41 1.94 -6.46
C ALA A 32 -6.61 2.14 -5.15
N ILE A 33 -5.31 1.88 -5.19
CA ILE A 33 -4.44 2.08 -4.04
C ILE A 33 -4.38 3.57 -3.67
N ALA A 34 -4.17 4.44 -4.65
CA ALA A 34 -4.09 5.88 -4.43
C ALA A 34 -5.38 6.43 -3.83
N LYS A 35 -6.52 5.93 -4.28
CA LYS A 35 -7.83 6.34 -3.77
C LYS A 35 -7.98 5.96 -2.30
N ILE A 36 -7.58 4.73 -1.94
CA ILE A 36 -7.65 4.27 -0.56
C ILE A 36 -6.75 5.15 0.33
N LEU A 37 -5.54 5.44 -0.10
CA LEU A 37 -4.63 6.32 0.65
C LEU A 37 -5.25 7.70 0.84
N ALA A 38 -5.83 8.26 -0.19
CA ALA A 38 -6.46 9.58 -0.12
C ALA A 38 -7.65 9.60 0.83
N GLU A 39 -8.45 8.55 0.85
CA GLU A 39 -9.61 8.44 1.75
C GLU A 39 -9.19 8.44 3.22
N HIS A 40 -8.01 7.92 3.51
CA HIS A 40 -7.45 7.95 4.87
C HIS A 40 -6.55 9.16 5.12
N GLN A 41 -6.51 10.10 4.17
CA GLN A 41 -5.69 11.31 4.28
C GLN A 41 -4.21 10.98 4.48
N ILE A 42 -3.74 9.95 3.80
CA ILE A 42 -2.35 9.52 3.86
C ILE A 42 -1.64 10.02 2.60
N SER A 43 -0.58 10.80 2.81
CA SER A 43 0.22 11.34 1.71
C SER A 43 1.26 10.34 1.26
N LEU A 44 1.39 10.20 -0.05
CA LEU A 44 2.41 9.38 -0.68
C LEU A 44 3.69 10.22 -0.84
N HIS A 45 4.79 9.71 -0.31
CA HIS A 45 6.09 10.38 -0.45
C HIS A 45 6.80 9.92 -1.71
N THR A 46 6.99 8.61 -1.87
CA THR A 46 7.57 8.04 -3.09
C THR A 46 6.87 6.73 -3.42
N ALA A 47 6.96 6.34 -4.68
CA ALA A 47 6.46 5.06 -5.14
C ALA A 47 7.51 4.41 -6.04
N ARG A 48 7.74 3.13 -5.83
CA ARG A 48 8.58 2.32 -6.72
C ARG A 48 7.67 1.26 -7.32
N ILE A 49 7.45 1.37 -8.62
CA ILE A 49 6.58 0.46 -9.35
C ILE A 49 7.45 -0.56 -10.06
N ASN A 50 7.20 -1.82 -9.82
CA ASN A 50 8.00 -2.89 -10.40
C ASN A 50 7.09 -3.98 -10.95
N THR A 51 7.09 -4.13 -12.27
CA THR A 51 6.27 -5.13 -12.96
C THR A 51 7.16 -6.28 -13.41
N LEU A 52 6.82 -7.48 -12.97
CA LEU A 52 7.56 -8.70 -13.25
C LEU A 52 6.63 -9.66 -13.99
N GLY A 53 6.54 -9.51 -15.31
CA GLY A 53 5.59 -10.28 -16.10
C GLY A 53 4.16 -9.88 -15.77
N GLU A 54 3.38 -10.83 -15.27
CA GLU A 54 1.98 -10.59 -14.89
C GLU A 54 1.82 -10.15 -13.43
N ARG A 55 2.92 -10.04 -12.69
CA ARG A 55 2.91 -9.69 -11.28
C ARG A 55 3.49 -8.31 -11.07
N ILE A 56 2.93 -7.58 -10.13
CA ILE A 56 3.54 -6.35 -9.63
C ILE A 56 4.10 -6.58 -8.23
N GLU A 57 5.21 -5.91 -7.95
CA GLU A 57 5.79 -5.83 -6.62
C GLU A 57 6.16 -4.37 -6.39
N ASP A 58 5.22 -3.65 -5.81
CA ASP A 58 5.34 -2.21 -5.66
C ASP A 58 5.64 -1.85 -4.21
N VAL A 59 6.38 -0.78 -4.03
CA VAL A 59 6.72 -0.27 -2.70
C VAL A 59 6.36 1.21 -2.66
N PHE A 60 5.57 1.58 -1.67
CA PHE A 60 5.15 2.97 -1.46
C PHE A 60 5.68 3.45 -0.12
N LEU A 61 6.28 4.63 -0.13
CA LEU A 61 6.73 5.28 1.09
C LEU A 61 5.68 6.32 1.46
N LEU A 62 5.05 6.14 2.61
CA LEU A 62 3.91 6.93 3.05
C LEU A 62 4.30 7.85 4.20
N ASP A 63 3.68 9.03 4.24
CA ASP A 63 3.80 9.90 5.40
C ASP A 63 3.21 9.19 6.62
N GLY A 64 3.98 9.12 7.70
CA GLY A 64 3.58 8.38 8.90
C GLY A 64 2.67 9.12 9.86
N HIS A 65 2.35 10.39 9.59
CA HIS A 65 1.64 11.23 10.57
C HIS A 65 0.33 10.60 11.07
N ASN A 66 -0.55 10.23 10.15
CA ASN A 66 -1.84 9.62 10.53
C ASN A 66 -1.69 8.17 10.94
N LEU A 67 -0.74 7.45 10.36
CA LEU A 67 -0.54 6.03 10.63
C LEU A 67 0.04 5.77 12.01
N SER A 68 0.93 6.63 12.48
CA SER A 68 1.59 6.44 13.77
C SER A 68 0.68 6.68 14.96
N LYS A 69 -0.41 7.39 14.76
CA LYS A 69 -1.33 7.77 15.85
C LYS A 69 -2.30 6.67 16.24
N ASP A 70 -2.64 5.79 15.31
CA ASP A 70 -3.72 4.83 15.54
C ASP A 70 -3.45 3.54 14.76
N SER A 71 -3.19 2.47 15.50
CA SER A 71 -2.96 1.16 14.90
C SER A 71 -4.17 0.61 14.15
N LYS A 72 -5.38 1.09 14.47
CA LYS A 72 -6.59 0.68 13.75
C LYS A 72 -6.55 1.14 12.31
N ILE A 73 -6.00 2.34 12.06
CA ILE A 73 -5.87 2.85 10.69
C ILE A 73 -4.93 1.97 9.89
N GLN A 74 -3.86 1.49 10.51
CA GLN A 74 -2.92 0.58 9.85
C GLN A 74 -3.61 -0.71 9.41
N VAL A 75 -4.39 -1.32 10.28
CA VAL A 75 -5.11 -2.54 9.97
C VAL A 75 -6.18 -2.31 8.90
N GLN A 76 -6.92 -1.21 9.00
CA GLN A 76 -7.92 -0.86 8.00
C GLN A 76 -7.29 -0.68 6.63
N LEU A 77 -6.18 0.03 6.58
CA LEU A 77 -5.48 0.28 5.33
C LEU A 77 -5.02 -1.02 4.67
N GLU A 78 -4.37 -1.89 5.44
CA GLU A 78 -3.94 -3.19 4.93
C GLU A 78 -5.13 -4.00 4.40
N THR A 79 -6.21 -4.04 5.16
CA THR A 79 -7.40 -4.82 4.79
C THR A 79 -8.03 -4.29 3.50
N GLU A 80 -8.20 -2.97 3.41
CA GLU A 80 -8.82 -2.36 2.23
C GLU A 80 -7.98 -2.56 0.98
N ILE A 81 -6.67 -2.42 1.12
CA ILE A 81 -5.77 -2.63 -0.02
C ILE A 81 -5.80 -4.10 -0.42
N LEU A 82 -5.72 -5.02 0.54
CA LEU A 82 -5.75 -6.45 0.23
C LEU A 82 -7.05 -6.82 -0.48
N ASP A 83 -8.19 -6.28 -0.04
CA ASP A 83 -9.47 -6.52 -0.68
C ASP A 83 -9.46 -6.00 -2.13
N ALA A 84 -8.86 -4.85 -2.36
CA ALA A 84 -8.77 -4.28 -3.71
C ALA A 84 -7.89 -5.15 -4.62
N LEU A 85 -6.86 -5.79 -4.07
CA LEU A 85 -5.97 -6.66 -4.83
C LEU A 85 -6.61 -8.00 -5.20
N ALA A 86 -7.59 -8.43 -4.43
CA ALA A 86 -8.21 -9.74 -4.58
C ALA A 86 -9.24 -9.82 -5.72
N VAL A 87 -9.53 -8.71 -6.35
CA VAL A 87 -10.55 -8.62 -7.40
C VAL A 87 -10.02 -9.12 -8.75
#